data_932f15471c64c85dee5698749514f3b1
#
_entry.id   932f15471c64c85dee5698749514f3b1
#
_cell.length_a   1.000
_cell.length_b   1.000
_cell.length_c   1.000
_cell.angle_alpha   90.00
_cell.angle_beta   90.00
_cell.angle_gamma   90.00
#
_symmetry.space_group_name_H-M   'P 1'
#
loop_
_entity.id
_entity.type
_entity.pdbx_description
1 polymer ?
#
loop_
_entity_poly.entity_id
_entity_poly.type
_entity_poly.pdbx_seq_one_letter_code
_entity_poly.pdbx_strand_id
1 'polypeptide(L)'
;VVERDNVKEEIKSLPGVYQLSLNVLDEEIKEAYDLGIRGVMFFGVPNEKDAIGTGAYDHNGIVQEATRKAKAMYDDLLVVADTCLCEYTDHGHCGVINEQTKDVDNDKSLPLLVKTAISQVEAGADIIAPSNMMDGFVA
;
A
#
# COMPACT_ATOMS: atom_id res chain seq x y z
N VAL A 1 -0.07 4.11 5.91
CA VAL A 1 -0.64 5.45 5.65
C VAL A 1 -2.15 5.39 5.56
N VAL A 2 -2.85 6.44 6.00
CA VAL A 2 -4.32 6.54 6.05
C VAL A 2 -4.81 7.77 5.30
N GLU A 3 -6.01 7.69 4.72
CA GLU A 3 -6.61 8.78 3.94
C GLU A 3 -7.18 9.94 4.79
N ARG A 4 -7.39 9.73 6.09
CA ARG A 4 -7.86 10.78 7.02
C ARG A 4 -6.77 11.84 7.24
N ASP A 5 -7.15 13.07 7.49
CA ASP A 5 -6.22 14.17 7.77
C ASP A 5 -5.83 14.25 9.25
N ASN A 6 -4.62 14.74 9.51
CA ASN A 6 -4.08 15.01 10.86
C ASN A 6 -4.08 13.79 11.79
N VAL A 7 -3.80 12.60 11.24
CA VAL A 7 -3.74 11.35 11.99
C VAL A 7 -2.30 10.98 12.30
N LYS A 8 -1.99 10.81 13.59
CA LYS A 8 -0.85 10.07 14.12
C LYS A 8 -1.38 9.22 15.27
N GLU A 9 -1.89 8.04 14.94
CA GLU A 9 -2.50 7.10 15.89
C GLU A 9 -1.61 5.88 16.09
N GLU A 10 -1.25 5.60 17.34
CA GLU A 10 -0.44 4.43 17.66
C GLU A 10 -1.23 3.14 17.42
N ILE A 11 -0.58 2.18 16.77
CA ILE A 11 -1.15 0.84 16.53
C ILE A 11 -1.04 0.06 17.84
N LYS A 12 -2.18 -0.23 18.48
CA LYS A 12 -2.26 -0.84 19.82
C LYS A 12 -1.46 -2.13 19.98
N SER A 13 -1.32 -2.92 18.91
CA SER A 13 -0.55 -4.17 18.92
C SER A 13 0.94 -3.98 18.64
N LEU A 14 1.38 -2.78 18.28
CA LEU A 14 2.75 -2.44 17.87
C LEU A 14 3.18 -1.13 18.53
N PRO A 15 3.58 -1.15 19.82
CA PRO A 15 4.00 0.07 20.50
C PRO A 15 5.12 0.82 19.78
N GLY A 16 4.98 2.14 19.64
CA GLY A 16 5.91 2.99 18.90
C GLY A 16 5.70 3.02 17.38
N VAL A 17 4.72 2.28 16.86
CA VAL A 17 4.35 2.28 15.43
C VAL A 17 3.01 2.99 15.26
N TYR A 18 2.92 3.85 14.26
CA TYR A 18 1.76 4.74 14.07
C TYR A 18 1.11 4.56 12.70
N GLN A 19 -0.20 4.74 12.67
CA GLN A 19 -0.92 5.09 11.45
C GLN A 19 -0.75 6.58 11.20
N LEU A 20 -0.35 6.95 10.00
CA LEU A 20 -0.02 8.32 9.63
C LEU A 20 -0.83 8.77 8.43
N SER A 21 -1.42 9.96 8.50
CA SER A 21 -1.98 10.61 7.33
C SER A 21 -0.90 11.30 6.49
N LEU A 22 -1.19 11.60 5.22
CA LEU A 22 -0.24 12.20 4.30
C LEU A 22 0.36 13.52 4.79
N ASN A 23 -0.43 14.33 5.48
CA ASN A 23 0.02 15.64 5.95
C ASN A 23 0.93 15.62 7.20
N VAL A 24 1.02 14.48 7.88
CA VAL A 24 1.98 14.28 8.99
C VAL A 24 3.11 13.31 8.63
N LEU A 25 3.03 12.66 7.48
CA LEU A 25 4.01 11.69 6.99
C LEU A 25 5.39 12.33 6.74
N ASP A 26 5.45 13.61 6.39
CA ASP A 26 6.69 14.34 6.08
C ASP A 26 7.68 14.33 7.23
N GLU A 27 7.19 14.56 8.43
CA GLU A 27 8.02 14.59 9.64
C GLU A 27 8.65 13.22 9.90
N GLU A 28 7.88 12.14 9.72
CA GLU A 28 8.35 10.78 9.93
C GLU A 28 9.37 10.34 8.87
N ILE A 29 9.11 10.68 7.59
CA ILE A 29 10.06 10.42 6.49
C ILE A 29 11.36 11.19 6.74
N LYS A 30 11.26 12.47 7.13
CA LYS A 30 12.42 13.31 7.41
C LYS A 30 13.25 12.74 8.56
N GLU A 31 12.61 12.36 9.67
CA GLU A 31 13.30 11.78 10.82
C GLU A 31 14.02 10.48 10.43
N ALA A 32 13.35 9.58 9.72
CA ALA A 32 13.94 8.34 9.22
C ALA A 32 15.16 8.63 8.32
N TYR A 33 15.04 9.58 7.40
CA TYR A 33 16.12 9.95 6.48
C TYR A 33 17.31 10.57 7.21
N ASP A 34 17.08 11.45 8.18
CA ASP A 34 18.13 12.08 9.01
C ASP A 34 18.88 11.05 9.88
N LEU A 35 18.20 9.98 10.30
CA LEU A 35 18.79 8.84 11.01
C LEU A 35 19.57 7.88 10.08
N GLY A 36 19.62 8.13 8.78
CA GLY A 36 20.34 7.33 7.81
C GLY A 36 19.55 6.19 7.19
N ILE A 37 18.24 6.09 7.43
CA ILE A 37 17.36 5.13 6.76
C ILE A 37 17.17 5.58 5.30
N ARG A 38 17.46 4.68 4.35
CA ARG A 38 17.42 4.97 2.92
C ARG A 38 16.35 4.18 2.16
N GLY A 39 15.48 3.49 2.88
CA GLY A 39 14.34 2.79 2.29
C GLY A 39 13.16 2.77 3.25
N VAL A 40 11.96 2.98 2.74
CA VAL A 40 10.70 2.93 3.48
C VAL A 40 9.71 2.05 2.74
N MET A 41 8.83 1.39 3.50
CA MET A 41 7.74 0.59 2.94
C MET A 41 6.40 1.19 3.36
N PHE A 42 5.50 1.34 2.40
CA PHE A 42 4.16 1.87 2.66
C PHE A 42 3.10 0.76 2.59
N PHE A 43 2.22 0.79 3.59
CA PHE A 43 0.96 0.02 3.65
C PHE A 43 -0.19 1.02 3.65
N GLY A 44 -1.23 0.77 2.85
CA GLY A 44 -2.39 1.65 2.73
C GLY A 44 -3.54 1.22 3.63
N VAL A 45 -4.21 2.18 4.24
CA VAL A 45 -5.47 1.95 4.95
C VAL A 45 -6.49 2.94 4.39
N PRO A 46 -7.24 2.54 3.34
CA PRO A 46 -8.23 3.41 2.72
C PRO A 46 -9.45 3.59 3.61
N ASN A 47 -10.19 4.68 3.40
CA ASN A 47 -11.46 4.93 4.09
C ASN A 47 -12.57 4.01 3.58
N GLU A 48 -12.58 3.74 2.28
CA GLU A 48 -13.57 2.89 1.63
C GLU A 48 -12.93 1.61 1.12
N LYS A 49 -13.66 0.50 1.27
CA LYS A 49 -13.24 -0.82 0.80
C LYS A 49 -14.37 -1.43 0.00
N ASP A 50 -14.02 -2.27 -0.98
CA ASP A 50 -14.98 -2.99 -1.79
C ASP A 50 -14.56 -4.45 -2.04
N ALA A 51 -15.39 -5.22 -2.72
CA ALA A 51 -15.16 -6.65 -2.93
C ALA A 51 -13.94 -6.97 -3.83
N ILE A 52 -13.40 -5.99 -4.56
CA ILE A 52 -12.28 -6.19 -5.51
C ILE A 52 -11.07 -5.29 -5.21
N GLY A 53 -11.12 -4.52 -4.10
CA GLY A 53 -10.02 -3.70 -3.65
C GLY A 53 -9.66 -2.56 -4.60
N THR A 54 -10.67 -1.85 -5.14
CA THR A 54 -10.48 -0.80 -6.16
C THR A 54 -9.47 0.27 -5.75
N GLY A 55 -9.44 0.66 -4.46
CA GLY A 55 -8.49 1.64 -3.94
C GLY A 55 -7.02 1.24 -4.07
N ALA A 56 -6.70 -0.06 -4.22
CA ALA A 56 -5.33 -0.53 -4.35
C ALA A 56 -4.67 -0.06 -5.65
N TYR A 57 -5.44 0.04 -6.73
CA TYR A 57 -4.96 0.42 -8.06
C TYR A 57 -5.48 1.77 -8.54
N ASP A 58 -6.09 2.55 -7.65
CA ASP A 58 -6.44 3.93 -7.95
C ASP A 58 -5.14 4.75 -8.12
N HIS A 59 -5.07 5.53 -9.19
CA HIS A 59 -3.94 6.41 -9.46
C HIS A 59 -3.70 7.43 -8.32
N ASN A 60 -4.75 7.84 -7.63
CA ASN A 60 -4.72 8.71 -6.45
C ASN A 60 -4.92 7.93 -5.14
N GLY A 61 -4.68 6.62 -5.14
CA GLY A 61 -4.73 5.79 -3.94
C GLY A 61 -3.71 6.24 -2.89
N ILE A 62 -3.98 5.92 -1.63
CA ILE A 62 -3.20 6.43 -0.49
C ILE A 62 -1.71 6.03 -0.54
N VAL A 63 -1.38 4.84 -1.04
CA VAL A 63 0.02 4.40 -1.21
C VAL A 63 0.68 5.14 -2.36
N GLN A 64 -0.04 5.36 -3.48
CA GLN A 64 0.44 6.13 -4.62
C GLN A 64 0.73 7.58 -4.24
N GLU A 65 -0.16 8.21 -3.47
CA GLU A 65 0.04 9.57 -2.94
C GLU A 65 1.25 9.64 -1.98
N ALA A 66 1.37 8.68 -1.04
CA ALA A 66 2.51 8.59 -0.11
C ALA A 66 3.83 8.39 -0.86
N THR A 67 3.82 7.56 -1.90
CA THR A 67 4.99 7.31 -2.75
C THR A 67 5.44 8.58 -3.47
N ARG A 68 4.54 9.27 -4.16
CA ARG A 68 4.85 10.56 -4.83
C ARG A 68 5.42 11.57 -3.84
N LYS A 69 4.82 11.65 -2.66
CA LYS A 69 5.25 12.57 -1.61
C LYS A 69 6.66 12.24 -1.11
N ALA A 70 6.96 10.99 -0.83
CA ALA A 70 8.28 10.54 -0.40
C ALA A 70 9.36 10.83 -1.45
N LYS A 71 9.08 10.53 -2.72
CA LYS A 71 10.00 10.79 -3.84
C LYS A 71 10.19 12.29 -4.10
N ALA A 72 9.18 13.12 -3.86
CA ALA A 72 9.32 14.57 -3.95
C ALA A 72 10.18 15.16 -2.83
N MET A 73 10.22 14.53 -1.65
CA MET A 73 11.08 14.95 -0.53
C MET A 73 12.55 14.53 -0.74
N TYR A 74 12.76 13.28 -1.13
CA TYR A 74 14.08 12.67 -1.30
C TYR A 74 14.07 11.72 -2.49
N ASP A 75 14.69 12.10 -3.60
CA ASP A 75 14.74 11.33 -4.84
C ASP A 75 15.57 10.04 -4.72
N ASP A 76 16.55 10.03 -3.81
CA ASP A 76 17.39 8.87 -3.49
C ASP A 76 16.82 7.94 -2.40
N LEU A 77 15.66 8.28 -1.80
CA LEU A 77 14.97 7.40 -0.87
C LEU A 77 14.28 6.26 -1.65
N LEU A 78 14.64 5.03 -1.33
CA LEU A 78 13.99 3.86 -1.90
C LEU A 78 12.59 3.70 -1.32
N VAL A 79 11.59 3.67 -2.19
CA VAL A 79 10.21 3.43 -1.80
C VAL A 79 9.79 2.02 -2.21
N VAL A 80 9.42 1.22 -1.21
CA VAL A 80 8.85 -0.11 -1.37
C VAL A 80 7.34 -0.01 -1.21
N ALA A 81 6.59 -0.50 -2.18
CA ALA A 81 5.14 -0.56 -2.11
C ALA A 81 4.68 -2.00 -1.84
N ASP A 82 3.93 -2.21 -0.77
CA ASP A 82 3.24 -3.48 -0.55
C ASP A 82 2.18 -3.69 -1.63
N THR A 83 2.20 -4.86 -2.27
CA THR A 83 1.29 -5.17 -3.37
C THR A 83 0.37 -6.31 -2.98
N CYS A 84 -0.70 -5.93 -2.31
CA CYS A 84 -1.77 -6.82 -1.85
C CYS A 84 -3.12 -6.12 -1.99
N LEU A 85 -4.21 -6.89 -1.90
CA LEU A 85 -5.58 -6.35 -1.91
C LEU A 85 -6.24 -6.39 -0.52
N CYS A 86 -5.67 -7.09 0.47
CA CYS A 86 -6.34 -7.29 1.76
C CYS A 86 -6.65 -6.01 2.54
N GLU A 87 -5.83 -4.97 2.39
CA GLU A 87 -6.07 -3.66 3.00
C GLU A 87 -7.27 -2.93 2.35
N TYR A 88 -7.60 -3.28 1.11
CA TYR A 88 -8.56 -2.58 0.25
C TYR A 88 -9.85 -3.35 0.03
N THR A 89 -9.86 -4.66 0.33
CA THR A 89 -11.07 -5.47 0.24
C THR A 89 -11.91 -5.38 1.52
N ASP A 90 -13.23 -5.36 1.38
CA ASP A 90 -14.18 -5.30 2.50
C ASP A 90 -14.20 -6.59 3.32
N HIS A 91 -13.86 -7.72 2.70
CA HIS A 91 -13.73 -9.03 3.34
C HIS A 91 -12.32 -9.34 3.88
N GLY A 92 -11.31 -8.50 3.62
CA GLY A 92 -9.95 -8.62 4.15
C GLY A 92 -9.07 -9.72 3.53
N HIS A 93 -9.50 -10.39 2.45
CA HIS A 93 -8.67 -11.35 1.72
C HIS A 93 -7.82 -10.68 0.64
N CYS A 94 -6.70 -11.32 0.29
CA CYS A 94 -5.71 -10.79 -0.65
C CYS A 94 -6.12 -10.82 -2.13
N GLY A 95 -7.35 -11.21 -2.44
CA GLY A 95 -7.85 -11.31 -3.81
C GLY A 95 -9.37 -11.40 -3.87
N VAL A 96 -9.88 -11.56 -5.08
CA VAL A 96 -11.31 -11.69 -5.36
C VAL A 96 -11.85 -13.02 -4.84
N ILE A 97 -12.97 -13.00 -4.13
CA ILE A 97 -13.60 -14.22 -3.63
C ILE A 97 -14.44 -14.89 -4.71
N ASN A 98 -14.24 -16.17 -4.90
CA ASN A 98 -15.12 -17.01 -5.71
C ASN A 98 -16.35 -17.39 -4.87
N GLU A 99 -17.52 -16.96 -5.30
CA GLU A 99 -18.75 -17.16 -4.54
C GLU A 99 -19.16 -18.64 -4.40
N GLN A 100 -18.74 -19.50 -5.32
CA GLN A 100 -19.07 -20.93 -5.30
C GLN A 100 -18.19 -21.72 -4.33
N THR A 101 -16.86 -21.46 -4.37
CA THR A 101 -15.89 -22.15 -3.51
C THR A 101 -15.68 -21.47 -2.17
N LYS A 102 -16.05 -20.19 -2.06
CA LYS A 102 -15.78 -19.31 -0.90
C LYS A 102 -14.29 -19.13 -0.60
N ASP A 103 -13.46 -19.34 -1.61
CA ASP A 103 -12.02 -19.18 -1.54
C ASP A 103 -11.55 -18.08 -2.52
N VAL A 104 -10.30 -17.64 -2.40
CA VAL A 104 -9.73 -16.63 -3.30
C VAL A 104 -9.56 -17.20 -4.70
N ASP A 105 -10.05 -16.48 -5.69
CA ASP A 105 -9.90 -16.79 -7.11
C ASP A 105 -8.58 -16.20 -7.63
N ASN A 106 -7.56 -17.05 -7.76
CA ASN A 106 -6.23 -16.66 -8.19
C ASN A 106 -6.26 -15.92 -9.53
N ASP A 107 -6.89 -16.51 -10.53
CA ASP A 107 -6.85 -15.99 -11.91
C ASP A 107 -7.62 -14.68 -12.09
N LYS A 108 -8.67 -14.46 -11.29
CA LYS A 108 -9.35 -13.17 -11.24
C LYS A 108 -8.61 -12.11 -10.46
N SER A 109 -7.79 -12.51 -9.49
CA SER A 109 -7.02 -11.59 -8.65
C SER A 109 -5.78 -11.06 -9.37
N LEU A 110 -5.09 -11.87 -10.16
CA LEU A 110 -3.87 -11.50 -10.87
C LEU A 110 -3.99 -10.21 -11.69
N PRO A 111 -5.03 -9.98 -12.52
CA PRO A 111 -5.15 -8.74 -13.29
C PRO A 111 -5.30 -7.49 -12.42
N LEU A 112 -5.89 -7.61 -11.23
CA LEU A 112 -6.04 -6.48 -10.30
C LEU A 112 -4.71 -6.17 -9.60
N LEU A 113 -3.97 -7.20 -9.21
CA LEU A 113 -2.64 -7.08 -8.62
C LEU A 113 -1.65 -6.48 -9.62
N VAL A 114 -1.74 -6.85 -10.91
CA VAL A 114 -0.94 -6.23 -11.98
C VAL A 114 -1.26 -4.73 -12.10
N LYS A 115 -2.54 -4.34 -12.08
CA LYS A 115 -2.92 -2.92 -12.08
C LYS A 115 -2.37 -2.19 -10.86
N THR A 116 -2.42 -2.82 -9.69
CA THR A 116 -1.86 -2.27 -8.44
C THR A 116 -0.35 -2.02 -8.60
N ALA A 117 0.40 -3.02 -9.04
CA ALA A 117 1.84 -2.88 -9.27
C ALA A 117 2.17 -1.76 -10.27
N ILE A 118 1.45 -1.69 -11.39
CA ILE A 118 1.64 -0.64 -12.41
C ILE A 118 1.39 0.74 -11.80
N SER A 119 0.27 0.94 -11.10
CA SER A 119 -0.07 2.23 -10.50
C SER A 119 0.94 2.67 -9.44
N GLN A 120 1.49 1.73 -8.69
CA GLN A 120 2.56 1.98 -7.70
C GLN A 120 3.87 2.41 -8.37
N VAL A 121 4.28 1.74 -9.46
CA VAL A 121 5.46 2.13 -10.25
C VAL A 121 5.27 3.50 -10.91
N GLU A 122 4.11 3.78 -11.48
CA GLU A 122 3.77 5.09 -12.06
C GLU A 122 3.79 6.20 -11.01
N ALA A 123 3.49 5.89 -9.75
CA ALA A 123 3.63 6.81 -8.63
C ALA A 123 5.08 7.03 -8.18
N GLY A 124 6.03 6.21 -8.64
CA GLY A 124 7.46 6.31 -8.35
C GLY A 124 8.01 5.29 -7.37
N ALA A 125 7.29 4.20 -7.08
CA ALA A 125 7.82 3.10 -6.28
C ALA A 125 9.02 2.46 -6.97
N ASP A 126 10.11 2.27 -6.22
CA ASP A 126 11.35 1.65 -6.69
C ASP A 126 11.28 0.12 -6.62
N ILE A 127 10.51 -0.40 -5.67
CA ILE A 127 10.38 -1.83 -5.41
C ILE A 127 8.90 -2.18 -5.19
N ILE A 128 8.43 -3.18 -5.91
CA ILE A 128 7.12 -3.81 -5.73
C ILE A 128 7.32 -5.04 -4.84
N ALA A 129 6.59 -5.11 -3.73
CA ALA A 129 6.69 -6.18 -2.75
C ALA A 129 5.40 -7.03 -2.73
N PRO A 130 5.30 -8.08 -3.57
CA PRO A 130 4.11 -8.92 -3.62
C PRO A 130 3.98 -9.77 -2.35
N SER A 131 3.02 -9.45 -1.52
CA SER A 131 2.68 -10.17 -0.29
C SER A 131 1.40 -11.01 -0.40
N ASN A 132 0.75 -10.95 -1.56
CA ASN A 132 -0.57 -11.50 -1.84
C ASN A 132 -0.65 -13.03 -2.00
N MET A 133 0.48 -13.72 -2.14
CA MET A 133 0.60 -15.19 -2.28
C MET A 133 -0.15 -15.80 -3.48
N MET A 134 -0.38 -15.02 -4.55
CA MET A 134 -1.01 -15.55 -5.77
C MET A 134 -0.01 -16.30 -6.63
N ASP A 135 -0.42 -17.46 -7.13
CA ASP A 135 0.39 -18.26 -8.07
C ASP A 135 0.60 -17.51 -9.39
N GLY A 136 1.85 -17.44 -9.84
CA GLY A 136 2.21 -16.82 -11.10
C GLY A 136 2.33 -15.29 -11.07
N PHE A 137 2.19 -14.63 -9.91
CA PHE A 137 2.24 -13.16 -9.84
C PHE A 137 3.62 -12.59 -10.22
N VAL A 138 4.70 -13.27 -9.88
CA VAL A 138 6.09 -12.83 -10.17
C VAL A 138 6.60 -13.39 -11.51
N ALA A 139 5.93 -14.40 -12.07
CA ALA A 139 6.27 -14.99 -13.37
C ALA A 139 5.69 -14.16 -14.53
#